data_6bf8adc64371d241dbb9cd75e6ba8a59
#
_entry.id   6bf8adc64371d241dbb9cd75e6ba8a59
#
_cell.length_a   1.000
_cell.length_b   1.000
_cell.length_c   1.000
_cell.angle_alpha   90.00
_cell.angle_beta   90.00
_cell.angle_gamma   90.00
#
_symmetry.space_group_name_H-M   'P 1'
#
loop_
_entity.id
_entity.type
_entity.pdbx_description
1 polymer ?
#
loop_
_entity_poly.entity_id
_entity_poly.type
_entity_poly.pdbx_seq_one_letter_code
_entity_poly.pdbx_strand_id
1 'polypeptide(L)'
;MKKMISLLLCAVLLLTCVSAFAEEKTSIEFQNRMQFSGVLPDGHKCSILSQSELTLECAVASDDPAAPRLNIYVSFNESYATINQLSDLDADSLERLKMGFSEENTVTFDTFKTDSGVDLLLVQETGDDPDFLDFYTICQGHEIELTLTAGDEAPGLALTEEQISNCLNLMRTLDILPVRG
;
A
#
# COMPACT_ATOMS: atom_id res chain seq x y z
N MET A 1 -37.55 24.04 28.48
CA MET A 1 -37.84 23.01 27.48
C MET A 1 -37.25 23.31 26.10
N LYS A 2 -37.48 24.48 25.49
CA LYS A 2 -36.95 24.79 24.12
C LYS A 2 -35.43 24.72 24.00
N LYS A 3 -34.63 25.11 25.03
CA LYS A 3 -33.17 25.06 25.02
C LYS A 3 -32.60 23.63 25.11
N MET A 4 -33.26 22.71 25.81
CA MET A 4 -32.86 21.31 25.91
C MET A 4 -33.12 20.55 24.61
N ILE A 5 -34.23 20.86 23.92
CA ILE A 5 -34.55 20.23 22.63
C ILE A 5 -33.55 20.67 21.56
N SER A 6 -33.12 21.95 21.58
CA SER A 6 -32.10 22.46 20.65
C SER A 6 -30.73 21.79 20.87
N LEU A 7 -30.33 21.55 22.12
CA LEU A 7 -29.07 20.89 22.46
C LEU A 7 -29.07 19.41 22.06
N LEU A 8 -30.20 18.72 22.23
CA LEU A 8 -30.38 17.33 21.81
C LEU A 8 -30.35 17.20 20.29
N LEU A 9 -30.95 18.13 19.56
CA LEU A 9 -30.94 18.16 18.09
C LEU A 9 -29.53 18.40 17.54
N CYS A 10 -28.76 19.30 18.15
CA CYS A 10 -27.35 19.51 17.78
C CYS A 10 -26.48 18.29 18.08
N ALA A 11 -26.70 17.58 19.19
CA ALA A 11 -25.96 16.37 19.53
C ALA A 11 -26.27 15.22 18.54
N VAL A 12 -27.53 15.07 18.13
CA VAL A 12 -27.93 14.07 17.12
C VAL A 12 -27.35 14.41 15.73
N LEU A 13 -27.36 15.69 15.34
CA LEU A 13 -26.75 16.16 14.09
C LEU A 13 -25.23 15.96 14.09
N LEU A 14 -24.53 16.19 15.21
CA LEU A 14 -23.09 15.93 15.33
C LEU A 14 -22.79 14.43 15.29
N LEU A 15 -23.61 13.58 15.91
CA LEU A 15 -23.46 12.12 15.83
C LEU A 15 -23.72 11.57 14.42
N THR A 16 -24.66 12.16 13.66
CA THR A 16 -24.91 11.74 12.27
C THR A 16 -23.84 12.25 11.30
N CYS A 17 -23.17 13.37 11.60
CA CYS A 17 -22.05 13.86 10.78
C CYS A 17 -20.76 13.03 10.99
N VAL A 18 -20.56 12.41 12.15
CA VAL A 18 -19.37 11.55 12.41
C VAL A 18 -19.49 10.18 11.73
N SER A 19 -20.71 9.73 11.41
CA SER A 19 -20.93 8.45 10.71
C SER A 19 -20.88 8.55 9.17
N ALA A 20 -20.69 9.76 8.60
CA ALA A 20 -20.78 10.00 7.16
C ALA A 20 -19.43 9.99 6.42
N PHE A 21 -18.31 9.72 7.11
CA PHE A 21 -16.98 9.65 6.51
C PHE A 21 -16.22 8.40 6.94
N ALA A 22 -16.88 7.26 6.97
CA ALA A 22 -16.12 6.00 6.87
C ALA A 22 -15.76 5.84 5.39
N GLU A 23 -14.55 6.22 5.02
CA GLU A 23 -13.99 5.92 3.70
C GLU A 23 -14.12 4.42 3.46
N GLU A 24 -14.75 4.04 2.34
CA GLU A 24 -15.01 2.65 2.02
C GLU A 24 -13.69 1.98 1.68
N LYS A 25 -13.27 1.01 2.52
CA LYS A 25 -12.06 0.22 2.24
C LYS A 25 -12.35 -0.78 1.14
N THR A 26 -11.55 -0.76 0.10
CA THR A 26 -11.50 -1.81 -0.91
C THR A 26 -10.65 -2.96 -0.39
N SER A 27 -11.05 -4.20 -0.64
CA SER A 27 -10.27 -5.37 -0.25
C SER A 27 -10.07 -6.34 -1.40
N ILE A 28 -8.89 -6.97 -1.43
CA ILE A 28 -8.53 -8.07 -2.34
C ILE A 28 -8.07 -9.23 -1.50
N GLU A 29 -8.52 -10.43 -1.84
CA GLU A 29 -8.13 -11.66 -1.19
C GLU A 29 -7.20 -12.47 -2.09
N PHE A 30 -6.09 -12.94 -1.54
CA PHE A 30 -5.15 -13.84 -2.20
C PHE A 30 -5.33 -15.26 -1.67
N GLN A 31 -6.03 -16.10 -2.43
CA GLN A 31 -6.15 -17.55 -2.23
C GLN A 31 -6.51 -18.01 -0.80
N ASN A 32 -7.38 -17.32 -0.10
CA ASN A 32 -7.66 -17.58 1.32
C ASN A 32 -6.41 -17.55 2.22
N ARG A 33 -5.31 -16.91 1.80
CA ARG A 33 -4.06 -16.80 2.57
C ARG A 33 -3.88 -15.43 3.16
N MET A 34 -4.12 -14.41 2.38
CA MET A 34 -3.97 -13.01 2.77
C MET A 34 -5.09 -12.15 2.21
N GLN A 35 -5.44 -11.13 2.94
CA GLN A 35 -6.35 -10.08 2.52
C GLN A 35 -5.61 -8.76 2.56
N PHE A 36 -5.62 -8.05 1.44
CA PHE A 36 -5.17 -6.67 1.31
C PHE A 36 -6.38 -5.76 1.38
N SER A 37 -6.32 -4.73 2.20
CA SER A 37 -7.37 -3.70 2.22
C SER A 37 -6.77 -2.32 2.38
N GLY A 38 -7.43 -1.32 1.79
CA GLY A 38 -6.98 0.07 1.84
C GLY A 38 -8.05 1.01 1.31
N VAL A 39 -7.89 2.30 1.57
CA VAL A 39 -8.75 3.34 1.04
C VAL A 39 -8.17 3.80 -0.29
N LEU A 40 -8.88 3.53 -1.38
CA LEU A 40 -8.43 3.94 -2.71
C LEU A 40 -8.69 5.44 -2.91
N PRO A 41 -7.81 6.15 -3.65
CA PRO A 41 -8.10 7.50 -4.10
C PRO A 41 -9.35 7.54 -4.97
N ASP A 42 -10.03 8.68 -5.01
CA ASP A 42 -11.22 8.89 -5.84
C ASP A 42 -10.95 8.53 -7.31
N GLY A 43 -11.88 7.80 -7.91
CA GLY A 43 -11.79 7.36 -9.30
C GLY A 43 -10.80 6.22 -9.57
N HIS A 44 -10.11 5.69 -8.54
CA HIS A 44 -9.22 4.55 -8.67
C HIS A 44 -9.95 3.22 -8.40
N LYS A 45 -9.48 2.18 -9.07
CA LYS A 45 -9.96 0.80 -8.92
C LYS A 45 -8.77 -0.12 -8.72
N CYS A 46 -8.96 -1.15 -7.92
CA CYS A 46 -8.00 -2.22 -7.82
C CYS A 46 -8.45 -3.40 -8.69
N SER A 47 -7.56 -3.89 -9.54
CA SER A 47 -7.82 -4.97 -10.48
C SER A 47 -6.77 -6.06 -10.36
N ILE A 48 -7.20 -7.32 -10.32
CA ILE A 48 -6.29 -8.47 -10.40
C ILE A 48 -5.88 -8.65 -11.86
N LEU A 49 -4.58 -8.59 -12.14
CA LEU A 49 -4.00 -8.77 -13.46
C LEU A 49 -3.65 -10.24 -13.70
N SER A 50 -3.06 -10.89 -12.73
CA SER A 50 -2.75 -12.32 -12.76
C SER A 50 -2.80 -12.92 -11.34
N GLN A 51 -3.09 -14.22 -11.27
CA GLN A 51 -3.07 -14.97 -10.02
C GLN A 51 -2.72 -16.44 -10.28
N SER A 52 -1.81 -16.98 -9.46
CA SER A 52 -1.43 -18.39 -9.42
C SER A 52 -1.49 -18.93 -7.99
N GLU A 53 -1.01 -20.14 -7.76
CA GLU A 53 -0.90 -20.69 -6.39
C GLU A 53 0.17 -19.97 -5.54
N LEU A 54 1.17 -19.35 -6.17
CA LEU A 54 2.33 -18.76 -5.48
C LEU A 54 2.44 -17.25 -5.69
N THR A 55 1.69 -16.69 -6.64
CA THR A 55 1.83 -15.28 -7.02
C THR A 55 0.48 -14.61 -7.20
N LEU A 56 0.43 -13.33 -6.86
CA LEU A 56 -0.67 -12.41 -7.17
C LEU A 56 -0.07 -11.13 -7.76
N GLU A 57 -0.67 -10.65 -8.84
CA GLU A 57 -0.37 -9.36 -9.44
C GLU A 57 -1.65 -8.55 -9.54
N CYS A 58 -1.63 -7.36 -8.98
CA CYS A 58 -2.74 -6.41 -8.99
C CYS A 58 -2.26 -5.03 -9.41
N ALA A 59 -3.20 -4.19 -9.83
CA ALA A 59 -2.93 -2.78 -10.04
C ALA A 59 -4.04 -1.92 -9.44
N VAL A 60 -3.64 -0.83 -8.80
CA VAL A 60 -4.51 0.29 -8.44
C VAL A 60 -4.28 1.39 -9.47
N ALA A 61 -5.30 1.68 -10.27
CA ALA A 61 -5.24 2.65 -11.35
C ALA A 61 -6.57 3.39 -11.50
N SER A 62 -6.52 4.57 -12.09
CA SER A 62 -7.71 5.29 -12.54
C SER A 62 -8.04 4.93 -13.98
N ASP A 63 -9.18 5.42 -14.48
CA ASP A 63 -9.55 5.30 -15.90
C ASP A 63 -8.73 6.27 -16.80
N ASP A 64 -7.94 7.19 -16.21
CA ASP A 64 -7.01 8.07 -16.93
C ASP A 64 -5.65 7.37 -17.09
N PRO A 65 -5.23 7.02 -18.31
CA PRO A 65 -3.97 6.31 -18.55
C PRO A 65 -2.72 7.16 -18.26
N ALA A 66 -2.85 8.47 -18.12
CA ALA A 66 -1.76 9.37 -17.72
C ALA A 66 -1.61 9.47 -16.20
N ALA A 67 -2.61 8.99 -15.43
CA ALA A 67 -2.53 8.99 -13.98
C ALA A 67 -1.55 7.92 -13.47
N PRO A 68 -0.89 8.15 -12.32
CA PRO A 68 0.03 7.17 -11.76
C PRO A 68 -0.67 5.86 -11.44
N ARG A 69 0.10 4.79 -11.50
CA ARG A 69 -0.35 3.42 -11.26
C ARG A 69 0.45 2.81 -10.12
N LEU A 70 -0.24 2.21 -9.16
CA LEU A 70 0.39 1.38 -8.14
C LEU A 70 0.24 -0.09 -8.53
N ASN A 71 1.36 -0.75 -8.80
CA ASN A 71 1.41 -2.18 -9.03
C ASN A 71 1.67 -2.88 -7.69
N ILE A 72 1.00 -4.00 -7.45
CA ILE A 72 1.16 -4.84 -6.27
C ILE A 72 1.55 -6.22 -6.76
N TYR A 73 2.72 -6.67 -6.36
CA TYR A 73 3.21 -8.00 -6.65
C TYR A 73 3.42 -8.78 -5.36
N VAL A 74 2.88 -9.98 -5.31
CA VAL A 74 3.01 -10.90 -4.17
C VAL A 74 3.58 -12.20 -4.67
N SER A 75 4.64 -12.69 -4.03
CA SER A 75 5.24 -13.99 -4.36
C SER A 75 5.64 -14.74 -3.09
N PHE A 76 5.43 -16.07 -3.08
CA PHE A 76 5.98 -16.91 -2.03
C PHE A 76 7.47 -17.08 -2.23
N ASN A 77 8.26 -16.81 -1.19
CA ASN A 77 9.69 -17.02 -1.18
C ASN A 77 10.07 -18.06 -0.10
N GLU A 78 10.57 -19.20 -0.52
CA GLU A 78 10.95 -20.30 0.38
C GLU A 78 11.99 -19.86 1.42
N SER A 79 12.86 -18.91 1.08
CA SER A 79 13.86 -18.35 2.00
C SER A 79 13.22 -17.59 3.18
N TYR A 80 12.00 -17.12 3.02
CA TYR A 80 11.23 -16.41 4.03
C TYR A 80 10.07 -17.23 4.61
N ALA A 81 10.00 -18.53 4.36
CA ALA A 81 8.88 -19.39 4.78
C ALA A 81 8.57 -19.34 6.29
N THR A 82 9.54 -18.99 7.12
CA THR A 82 9.41 -18.83 8.57
C THR A 82 9.27 -17.39 9.04
N ILE A 83 9.32 -16.42 8.13
CA ILE A 83 9.22 -14.98 8.42
C ILE A 83 7.75 -14.56 8.31
N ASN A 84 7.20 -14.02 9.39
CA ASN A 84 5.80 -13.60 9.41
C ASN A 84 5.62 -12.13 9.02
N GLN A 85 6.63 -11.30 9.26
CA GLN A 85 6.60 -9.86 8.99
C GLN A 85 8.02 -9.33 8.78
N LEU A 86 8.14 -8.17 8.14
CA LEU A 86 9.43 -7.57 7.80
C LEU A 86 10.35 -7.39 9.03
N SER A 87 9.80 -7.02 10.18
CA SER A 87 10.55 -6.83 11.42
C SER A 87 11.08 -8.12 12.04
N ASP A 88 10.72 -9.29 11.54
CA ASP A 88 11.28 -10.59 11.97
C ASP A 88 12.63 -10.90 11.27
N LEU A 89 13.00 -10.13 10.24
CA LEU A 89 14.31 -10.24 9.60
C LEU A 89 15.41 -9.81 10.57
N ASP A 90 16.47 -10.61 10.63
CA ASP A 90 17.71 -10.17 11.28
C ASP A 90 18.40 -9.05 10.48
N ALA A 91 19.32 -8.32 11.12
CA ALA A 91 19.99 -7.19 10.51
C ALA A 91 20.77 -7.57 9.23
N ASP A 92 21.39 -8.74 9.20
CA ASP A 92 22.17 -9.18 8.04
C ASP A 92 21.26 -9.54 6.84
N SER A 93 20.09 -10.11 7.14
CA SER A 93 19.07 -10.43 6.12
C SER A 93 18.44 -9.18 5.56
N LEU A 94 18.14 -8.17 6.41
CA LEU A 94 17.62 -6.88 5.97
C LEU A 94 18.64 -6.13 5.10
N GLU A 95 19.92 -6.14 5.46
CA GLU A 95 20.96 -5.51 4.64
C GLU A 95 21.14 -6.22 3.28
N ARG A 96 21.05 -7.56 3.23
CA ARG A 96 21.06 -8.28 1.94
C ARG A 96 19.85 -7.93 1.07
N LEU A 97 18.67 -7.78 1.68
CA LEU A 97 17.48 -7.33 0.97
C LEU A 97 17.70 -5.95 0.34
N LYS A 98 18.20 -4.98 1.12
CA LYS A 98 18.51 -3.63 0.62
C LYS A 98 19.56 -3.63 -0.49
N MET A 99 20.58 -4.50 -0.39
CA MET A 99 21.58 -4.64 -1.44
C MET A 99 20.95 -5.05 -2.78
N GLY A 100 19.92 -5.91 -2.78
CA GLY A 100 19.21 -6.31 -3.98
C GLY A 100 18.58 -5.11 -4.71
N PHE A 101 17.96 -4.20 -3.97
CA PHE A 101 17.40 -2.98 -4.56
C PHE A 101 18.46 -1.99 -5.06
N SER A 102 19.67 -2.02 -4.51
CA SER A 102 20.74 -1.07 -4.84
C SER A 102 21.62 -1.52 -6.02
N GLU A 103 21.40 -2.71 -6.58
CA GLU A 103 22.26 -3.24 -7.66
C GLU A 103 22.11 -2.47 -8.97
N GLU A 104 20.91 -1.96 -9.27
CA GLU A 104 20.60 -1.29 -10.54
C GLU A 104 20.43 0.23 -10.39
N ASN A 105 20.07 0.71 -9.20
CA ASN A 105 19.72 2.10 -8.95
C ASN A 105 20.39 2.65 -7.68
N THR A 106 20.63 3.96 -7.66
CA THR A 106 21.02 4.64 -6.43
C THR A 106 19.76 4.97 -5.64
N VAL A 107 19.53 4.23 -4.56
CA VAL A 107 18.31 4.32 -3.75
C VAL A 107 18.62 4.69 -2.30
N THR A 108 17.63 5.28 -1.64
CA THR A 108 17.58 5.46 -0.19
C THR A 108 16.52 4.57 0.42
N PHE A 109 16.70 4.22 1.69
CA PHE A 109 15.78 3.37 2.43
C PHE A 109 15.26 4.09 3.65
N ASP A 110 13.96 3.96 3.89
CA ASP A 110 13.32 4.42 5.12
C ASP A 110 12.32 3.35 5.60
N THR A 111 11.85 3.49 6.82
CA THR A 111 10.81 2.63 7.38
C THR A 111 9.49 3.39 7.39
N PHE A 112 8.48 2.80 6.77
CA PHE A 112 7.13 3.32 6.76
C PHE A 112 6.21 2.38 7.54
N LYS A 113 5.38 2.92 8.41
CA LYS A 113 4.41 2.12 9.16
C LYS A 113 2.99 2.53 8.81
N THR A 114 2.15 1.55 8.47
CA THR A 114 0.73 1.79 8.22
C THR A 114 -0.04 2.05 9.52
N ASP A 115 -1.25 2.58 9.43
CA ASP A 115 -2.12 2.82 10.59
C ASP A 115 -2.54 1.51 11.28
N SER A 116 -2.58 0.40 10.55
CA SER A 116 -2.83 -0.95 11.08
C SER A 116 -1.58 -1.59 11.70
N GLY A 117 -0.41 -0.96 11.57
CA GLY A 117 0.83 -1.39 12.18
C GLY A 117 1.71 -2.28 11.30
N VAL A 118 1.41 -2.41 10.01
CA VAL A 118 2.28 -3.12 9.05
C VAL A 118 3.55 -2.31 8.82
N ASP A 119 4.71 -2.95 8.99
CA ASP A 119 6.01 -2.34 8.70
C ASP A 119 6.36 -2.55 7.21
N LEU A 120 6.66 -1.45 6.52
CA LEU A 120 7.08 -1.43 5.12
C LEU A 120 8.50 -0.84 5.03
N LEU A 121 9.33 -1.41 4.18
CA LEU A 121 10.57 -0.79 3.72
C LEU A 121 10.19 0.14 2.56
N LEU A 122 10.42 1.42 2.74
CA LEU A 122 10.29 2.41 1.67
C LEU A 122 11.60 2.48 0.92
N VAL A 123 11.56 2.26 -0.39
CA VAL A 123 12.70 2.36 -1.29
C VAL A 123 12.44 3.51 -2.25
N GLN A 124 13.30 4.50 -2.22
CA GLN A 124 13.14 5.70 -3.03
C GLN A 124 14.41 5.95 -3.85
N GLU A 125 14.25 6.14 -5.14
CA GLU A 125 15.35 6.56 -6.01
C GLU A 125 15.88 7.92 -5.59
N THR A 126 17.21 8.08 -5.63
CA THR A 126 17.87 9.36 -5.32
C THR A 126 18.00 10.19 -6.59
N GLY A 127 17.44 11.39 -6.56
CA GLY A 127 17.48 12.32 -7.69
C GLY A 127 16.39 13.38 -7.54
N ASP A 128 16.45 14.38 -8.41
CA ASP A 128 15.43 15.44 -8.42
C ASP A 128 14.12 14.99 -9.10
N ASP A 129 14.18 13.89 -9.87
CA ASP A 129 13.09 13.40 -10.71
C ASP A 129 12.92 11.86 -10.53
N PRO A 130 12.44 11.35 -9.36
CA PRO A 130 12.24 9.93 -9.16
C PRO A 130 11.13 9.42 -10.08
N ASP A 131 11.36 8.32 -10.80
CA ASP A 131 10.39 7.73 -11.71
C ASP A 131 9.59 6.57 -11.08
N PHE A 132 10.02 6.09 -9.91
CA PHE A 132 9.31 5.10 -9.11
C PHE A 132 9.41 5.36 -7.60
N LEU A 133 8.49 4.75 -6.87
CA LEU A 133 8.50 4.67 -5.41
C LEU A 133 8.05 3.26 -5.01
N ASP A 134 8.94 2.53 -4.33
CA ASP A 134 8.65 1.17 -3.92
C ASP A 134 8.41 1.08 -2.41
N PHE A 135 7.46 0.20 -2.05
CA PHE A 135 7.28 -0.29 -0.71
C PHE A 135 7.41 -1.80 -0.72
N TYR A 136 8.14 -2.31 0.23
CA TYR A 136 8.36 -3.73 0.36
C TYR A 136 8.03 -4.22 1.76
N THR A 137 7.40 -5.37 1.87
CA THR A 137 7.20 -6.06 3.14
C THR A 137 7.17 -7.57 2.96
N ILE A 138 7.14 -8.28 4.08
CA ILE A 138 6.96 -9.74 4.13
C ILE A 138 5.72 -10.03 4.98
N CYS A 139 4.89 -10.96 4.52
CA CYS A 139 3.79 -11.49 5.30
C CYS A 139 3.69 -13.00 5.11
N GLN A 140 3.95 -13.77 6.18
CA GLN A 140 3.86 -15.22 6.19
C GLN A 140 4.60 -15.90 5.03
N GLY A 141 5.86 -15.56 4.84
CA GLY A 141 6.72 -16.12 3.79
C GLY A 141 6.48 -15.57 2.38
N HIS A 142 5.57 -14.63 2.23
CA HIS A 142 5.35 -13.96 0.95
C HIS A 142 6.03 -12.59 0.95
N GLU A 143 6.77 -12.34 -0.09
CA GLU A 143 7.26 -11.01 -0.45
C GLU A 143 6.12 -10.23 -1.07
N ILE A 144 5.99 -8.98 -0.66
CA ILE A 144 4.96 -8.07 -1.13
C ILE A 144 5.66 -6.79 -1.54
N GLU A 145 5.63 -6.51 -2.83
CA GLU A 145 6.21 -5.32 -3.44
C GLU A 145 5.08 -4.45 -4.01
N LEU A 146 5.13 -3.17 -3.70
CA LEU A 146 4.15 -2.19 -4.15
C LEU A 146 4.90 -1.05 -4.83
N THR A 147 4.83 -0.98 -6.17
CA THR A 147 5.56 -0.01 -6.98
C THR A 147 4.63 1.03 -7.56
N LEU A 148 4.83 2.28 -7.17
CA LEU A 148 4.20 3.43 -7.83
C LEU A 148 5.05 3.85 -9.02
N THR A 149 4.43 3.94 -10.19
CA THR A 149 5.03 4.47 -11.42
C THR A 149 4.14 5.55 -12.04
N ALA A 150 4.70 6.35 -12.94
CA ALA A 150 3.89 7.18 -13.82
C ALA A 150 2.90 6.31 -14.64
N GLY A 151 1.85 6.92 -15.17
CA GLY A 151 0.85 6.19 -15.95
C GLY A 151 1.41 5.53 -17.22
N ASP A 152 0.65 4.58 -17.75
CA ASP A 152 1.07 3.78 -18.92
C ASP A 152 1.41 4.62 -20.17
N GLU A 153 0.82 5.81 -20.33
CA GLU A 153 1.12 6.75 -21.41
C GLU A 153 2.31 7.68 -21.13
N ALA A 154 2.89 7.57 -19.93
CA ALA A 154 3.98 8.42 -19.45
C ALA A 154 5.16 7.61 -18.88
N PRO A 155 5.63 6.53 -19.54
CA PRO A 155 6.68 5.69 -18.99
C PRO A 155 7.99 6.47 -18.84
N GLY A 156 8.64 6.35 -17.68
CA GLY A 156 9.90 7.02 -17.35
C GLY A 156 9.75 8.53 -17.12
N LEU A 157 8.52 9.02 -16.88
CA LEU A 157 8.35 10.38 -16.37
C LEU A 157 8.48 10.37 -14.85
N ALA A 158 9.08 11.44 -14.32
CA ALA A 158 9.22 11.66 -12.91
C ALA A 158 7.85 11.76 -12.20
N LEU A 159 7.76 11.17 -11.02
CA LEU A 159 6.62 11.31 -10.14
C LEU A 159 6.59 12.71 -9.51
N THR A 160 5.43 13.34 -9.51
CA THR A 160 5.25 14.62 -8.83
C THR A 160 5.13 14.44 -7.31
N GLU A 161 5.45 15.49 -6.54
CA GLU A 161 5.27 15.47 -5.08
C GLU A 161 3.82 15.14 -4.67
N GLU A 162 2.83 15.59 -5.43
CA GLU A 162 1.42 15.30 -5.20
C GLU A 162 1.13 13.80 -5.39
N GLN A 163 1.64 13.17 -6.44
CA GLN A 163 1.48 11.74 -6.71
C GLN A 163 2.12 10.89 -5.62
N ILE A 164 3.32 11.26 -5.20
CA ILE A 164 4.02 10.62 -4.08
C ILE A 164 3.21 10.77 -2.78
N SER A 165 2.73 11.98 -2.47
CA SER A 165 1.93 12.24 -1.27
C SER A 165 0.62 11.43 -1.25
N ASN A 166 -0.07 11.32 -2.39
CA ASN A 166 -1.29 10.52 -2.51
C ASN A 166 -1.01 9.02 -2.32
N CYS A 167 0.10 8.52 -2.85
CA CYS A 167 0.54 7.14 -2.63
C CYS A 167 0.86 6.88 -1.15
N LEU A 168 1.58 7.77 -0.49
CA LEU A 168 1.88 7.65 0.94
C LEU A 168 0.60 7.64 1.80
N ASN A 169 -0.42 8.41 1.43
CA ASN A 169 -1.71 8.39 2.10
C ASN A 169 -2.44 7.07 1.89
N LEU A 170 -2.43 6.50 0.68
CA LEU A 170 -2.96 5.17 0.40
C LEU A 170 -2.22 4.12 1.24
N MET A 171 -0.88 4.16 1.26
CA MET A 171 -0.06 3.22 2.05
C MET A 171 -0.35 3.31 3.56
N ARG A 172 -0.68 4.48 4.10
CA ARG A 172 -1.08 4.59 5.52
C ARG A 172 -2.32 3.77 5.84
N THR A 173 -3.29 3.71 4.92
CA THR A 173 -4.55 2.97 5.13
C THR A 173 -4.43 1.48 4.80
N LEU A 174 -3.30 1.05 4.21
CA LEU A 174 -3.05 -0.33 3.83
C LEU A 174 -3.04 -1.24 5.06
N ASP A 175 -3.77 -2.33 4.95
CA ASP A 175 -3.78 -3.42 5.92
C ASP A 175 -3.53 -4.73 5.19
N ILE A 176 -2.68 -5.58 5.76
CA ILE A 176 -2.33 -6.88 5.22
C ILE A 176 -2.59 -7.90 6.33
N LEU A 177 -3.67 -8.65 6.18
CA LEU A 177 -4.11 -9.62 7.16
C LEU A 177 -3.95 -11.03 6.62
N PRO A 178 -3.34 -11.95 7.42
CA PRO A 178 -3.42 -13.36 7.11
C PRO A 178 -4.87 -13.83 7.27
N VAL A 179 -5.40 -14.51 6.26
CA VAL A 179 -6.70 -15.17 6.37
C VAL A 179 -6.51 -16.38 7.25
N ARG A 180 -7.13 -16.36 8.43
CA ARG A 180 -7.14 -17.52 9.34
C ARG A 180 -8.13 -18.54 8.81
N GLY A 181 -7.60 -19.64 8.26
CA GLY A 181 -8.39 -20.81 7.91
C GLY A 181 -8.98 -21.52 9.13
#